data_15b6f00cb7bce66aae0070ca75588a4a
#
_entry.id   15b6f00cb7bce66aae0070ca75588a4a
#
_cell.length_a   1.000
_cell.length_b   1.000
_cell.length_c   1.000
_cell.angle_alpha   90.00
_cell.angle_beta   90.00
_cell.angle_gamma   90.00
#
_symmetry.space_group_name_H-M   'P 1'
#
loop_
_entity.id
_entity.type
_entity.pdbx_description
1 polymer ?
#
loop_
_entity_poly.entity_id
_entity_poly.type
_entity_poly.pdbx_seq_one_letter_code
_entity_poly.pdbx_strand_id
1 'polypeptide(L)'
;RGLGDVYKRQLSQCQDAMRKYKLLVEYGVDNDSAGYLAPQGLRNVLIISATPYQWKHMISQRTCRRNTAETRYVMLRLWEELYELAPALFSPETTGPYCMKGKCLEGKMACGTPLASDLTPHDILERDFPLCMEVRDED
;
A
#
# COMPACT_ATOMS: atom_id res chain seq x y z
N ARG A 1 -17.50 4.52 21.70
CA ARG A 1 -16.48 5.49 21.22
C ARG A 1 -16.32 5.24 19.74
N GLY A 2 -16.79 6.19 18.91
CA GLY A 2 -16.81 6.01 17.45
C GLY A 2 -15.41 6.08 16.81
N LEU A 3 -15.25 5.40 15.67
CA LEU A 3 -14.03 5.46 14.83
C LEU A 3 -13.56 6.91 14.59
N GLY A 4 -14.48 7.87 14.45
CA GLY A 4 -14.15 9.30 14.28
C GLY A 4 -13.32 9.92 15.40
N ASP A 5 -13.49 9.46 16.65
CA ASP A 5 -12.70 9.96 17.79
C ASP A 5 -11.26 9.44 17.77
N VAL A 6 -11.05 8.23 17.24
CA VAL A 6 -9.72 7.64 17.08
C VAL A 6 -8.93 8.41 16.04
N TYR A 7 -9.53 8.68 14.88
CA TYR A 7 -8.88 9.46 13.81
C TYR A 7 -8.54 10.89 14.24
N LYS A 8 -9.44 11.55 14.98
CA LYS A 8 -9.17 12.92 15.51
C LYS A 8 -7.94 12.92 16.43
N ARG A 9 -7.80 11.91 17.30
CA ARG A 9 -6.64 11.79 18.20
C ARG A 9 -5.36 11.50 17.42
N GLN A 10 -5.40 10.61 16.43
CA GLN A 10 -4.26 10.32 15.57
C GLN A 10 -3.81 11.57 14.81
N LEU A 11 -4.75 12.31 14.21
CA LEU A 11 -4.46 13.54 13.50
C LEU A 11 -3.83 14.60 14.42
N SER A 12 -4.37 14.79 15.63
CA SER A 12 -3.82 15.72 16.63
C SER A 12 -2.38 15.37 17.00
N GLN A 13 -2.08 14.10 17.24
CA GLN A 13 -0.71 13.65 17.54
C GLN A 13 0.25 13.88 16.36
N CYS A 14 -0.20 13.60 15.15
CA CYS A 14 0.60 13.87 13.94
C CYS A 14 0.90 15.36 13.77
N GLN A 15 -0.09 16.22 14.03
CA GLN A 15 0.09 17.68 13.97
C GLN A 15 1.08 18.17 15.04
N ASP A 16 1.00 17.65 16.26
CA ASP A 16 1.94 17.99 17.33
C ASP A 16 3.36 17.52 17.02
N ALA A 17 3.52 16.33 16.49
CA ALA A 17 4.81 15.81 16.05
C ALA A 17 5.43 16.69 14.96
N MET A 18 4.64 17.11 13.97
CA MET A 18 5.12 17.99 12.90
C MET A 18 5.47 19.39 13.40
N ARG A 19 4.74 19.95 14.39
CA ARG A 19 5.11 21.22 15.03
C ARG A 19 6.47 21.11 15.73
N LYS A 20 6.68 20.03 16.50
CA LYS A 20 7.95 19.77 17.19
C LYS A 20 9.11 19.57 16.21
N TYR A 21 8.88 18.85 15.12
CA TYR A 21 9.84 18.70 14.04
C TYR A 21 10.29 20.07 13.50
N LYS A 22 9.34 20.92 13.12
CA LYS A 22 9.63 22.27 12.60
C LYS A 22 10.43 23.11 13.61
N LEU A 23 10.04 23.05 14.87
CA LEU A 23 10.72 23.77 15.94
C LEU A 23 12.18 23.34 16.09
N LEU A 24 12.47 22.04 16.03
CA LEU A 24 13.84 21.54 16.08
C LEU A 24 14.69 22.02 14.90
N VAL A 25 14.12 22.00 13.69
CA VAL A 25 14.80 22.52 12.49
C VAL A 25 15.07 24.03 12.61
N GLU A 26 14.13 24.80 13.15
CA GLU A 26 14.31 26.24 13.44
C GLU A 26 15.42 26.50 14.47
N TYR A 27 15.61 25.61 15.42
CA TYR A 27 16.74 25.66 16.37
C TYR A 27 18.07 25.15 15.80
N GLY A 28 18.11 24.80 14.53
CA GLY A 28 19.34 24.37 13.85
C GLY A 28 19.69 22.89 14.03
N VAL A 29 18.73 22.07 14.52
CA VAL A 29 18.91 20.60 14.53
C VAL A 29 18.85 20.11 13.07
N ASP A 30 19.75 19.21 12.70
CA ASP A 30 19.78 18.65 11.37
C ASP A 30 18.49 17.88 11.04
N ASN A 31 18.15 17.82 9.75
CA ASN A 31 16.90 17.21 9.28
C ASN A 31 16.80 15.73 9.61
N ASP A 32 17.90 15.00 9.64
CA ASP A 32 17.90 13.56 9.92
C ASP A 32 17.55 13.32 11.39
N SER A 33 18.17 14.07 12.31
CA SER A 33 17.86 14.00 13.74
C SER A 33 16.44 14.49 14.05
N ALA A 34 16.02 15.60 13.47
CA ALA A 34 14.65 16.11 13.62
C ALA A 34 13.62 15.12 13.02
N GLY A 35 14.00 14.39 11.96
CA GLY A 35 13.18 13.42 11.25
C GLY A 35 12.66 12.27 12.13
N TYR A 36 13.35 11.94 13.23
CA TYR A 36 12.85 10.95 14.21
C TYR A 36 11.51 11.33 14.86
N LEU A 37 11.16 12.62 14.86
CA LEU A 37 9.86 13.09 15.35
C LEU A 37 8.76 13.03 14.28
N ALA A 38 9.08 12.81 13.01
CA ALA A 38 8.09 12.75 11.94
C ALA A 38 7.14 11.55 12.16
N PRO A 39 5.82 11.76 12.06
CA PRO A 39 4.88 10.67 12.21
C PRO A 39 5.01 9.67 11.06
N GLN A 40 4.84 8.39 11.34
CA GLN A 40 4.92 7.32 10.35
C GLN A 40 3.85 7.46 9.23
N GLY A 41 2.74 8.15 9.52
CA GLY A 41 1.70 8.48 8.54
C GLY A 41 2.01 9.72 7.66
N LEU A 42 3.24 10.25 7.71
CA LEU A 42 3.63 11.34 6.82
C LEU A 42 3.63 10.88 5.36
N ARG A 43 2.92 11.62 4.51
CA ARG A 43 2.91 11.34 3.07
C ARG A 43 4.32 11.46 2.50
N ASN A 44 4.72 10.45 1.76
CA ASN A 44 5.98 10.43 1.04
C ASN A 44 5.73 10.24 -0.45
N VAL A 45 6.66 10.73 -1.29
CA VAL A 45 6.64 10.56 -2.73
C VAL A 45 7.91 9.81 -3.12
N LEU A 46 7.74 8.66 -3.75
CA LEU A 46 8.82 7.82 -4.23
C LEU A 46 8.72 7.65 -5.74
N ILE A 47 9.84 7.79 -6.44
CA ILE A 47 9.98 7.41 -7.84
C ILE A 47 10.77 6.13 -7.88
N ILE A 48 10.18 5.07 -8.42
CA ILE A 48 10.79 3.74 -8.49
C ILE A 48 10.90 3.33 -9.95
N SER A 49 12.11 2.99 -10.37
CA SER A 49 12.39 2.39 -11.69
C SER A 49 12.79 0.93 -11.49
N ALA A 50 12.13 0.02 -12.20
CA ALA A 50 12.39 -1.40 -12.06
C ALA A 50 12.09 -2.13 -13.39
N THR A 51 12.73 -3.29 -13.58
CA THR A 51 12.39 -4.17 -14.70
C THR A 51 11.03 -4.84 -14.50
N PRO A 52 10.35 -5.31 -15.55
CA PRO A 52 9.09 -6.05 -15.41
C PRO A 52 9.19 -7.25 -14.46
N TYR A 53 10.32 -7.93 -14.45
CA TYR A 53 10.57 -9.04 -13.51
C TYR A 53 10.58 -8.59 -12.04
N GLN A 54 11.26 -7.48 -11.76
CA GLN A 54 11.29 -6.89 -10.41
C GLN A 54 9.90 -6.39 -9.98
N TRP A 55 9.16 -5.76 -10.89
CA TRP A 55 7.78 -5.34 -10.63
C TRP A 55 6.88 -6.52 -10.29
N LYS A 56 6.94 -7.63 -11.04
CA LYS A 56 6.20 -8.86 -10.72
C LYS A 56 6.53 -9.38 -9.32
N HIS A 57 7.79 -9.36 -8.95
CA HIS A 57 8.23 -9.80 -7.62
C HIS A 57 7.66 -8.89 -6.51
N MET A 58 7.78 -7.57 -6.67
CA MET A 58 7.23 -6.61 -5.71
C MET A 58 5.71 -6.74 -5.59
N ILE A 59 4.99 -6.84 -6.71
CA ILE A 59 3.54 -7.05 -6.73
C ILE A 59 3.19 -8.34 -5.98
N SER A 60 3.88 -9.44 -6.25
CA SER A 60 3.60 -10.72 -5.60
C SER A 60 3.75 -10.68 -4.09
N GLN A 61 4.71 -9.93 -3.59
CA GLN A 61 4.92 -9.76 -2.14
C GLN A 61 3.94 -8.77 -1.52
N ARG A 62 3.69 -7.63 -2.17
CA ARG A 62 2.98 -6.50 -1.55
C ARG A 62 1.46 -6.52 -1.73
N THR A 63 0.94 -7.31 -2.66
CA THR A 63 -0.51 -7.55 -2.78
C THR A 63 -1.03 -8.65 -1.84
N CYS A 64 -0.15 -9.33 -1.11
CA CYS A 64 -0.51 -10.32 -0.10
C CYS A 64 -1.34 -9.68 1.03
N ARG A 65 -2.37 -10.39 1.52
CA ARG A 65 -3.25 -9.92 2.61
C ARG A 65 -2.55 -9.76 3.97
N ARG A 66 -1.31 -10.20 4.10
CA ARG A 66 -0.49 -9.98 5.29
C ARG A 66 0.16 -8.59 5.34
N ASN A 67 0.17 -7.85 4.25
CA ASN A 67 0.59 -6.46 4.24
C ASN A 67 -0.47 -5.54 4.85
N THR A 68 -0.06 -4.33 5.21
CA THR A 68 -1.02 -3.29 5.61
C THR A 68 -1.99 -2.98 4.48
N ALA A 69 -3.21 -2.60 4.82
CA ALA A 69 -4.25 -2.30 3.84
C ALA A 69 -3.79 -1.23 2.83
N GLU A 70 -3.14 -0.17 3.32
CA GLU A 70 -2.62 0.92 2.49
C GLU A 70 -1.57 0.44 1.48
N THR A 71 -0.53 -0.28 1.94
CA THR A 71 0.51 -0.84 1.06
C THR A 71 -0.10 -1.74 -0.01
N ARG A 72 -1.07 -2.55 0.40
CA ARG A 72 -1.75 -3.48 -0.49
C ARG A 72 -2.60 -2.75 -1.53
N TYR A 73 -3.35 -1.72 -1.13
CA TYR A 73 -4.14 -0.88 -2.02
C TYR A 73 -3.26 -0.22 -3.09
N VAL A 74 -2.21 0.48 -2.66
CA VAL A 74 -1.27 1.16 -3.58
C VAL A 74 -0.66 0.18 -4.57
N MET A 75 -0.25 -1.01 -4.12
CA MET A 75 0.37 -2.00 -4.99
C MET A 75 -0.63 -2.67 -5.95
N LEU A 76 -1.89 -2.84 -5.55
CA LEU A 76 -2.96 -3.32 -6.44
C LEU A 76 -3.28 -2.29 -7.53
N ARG A 77 -3.34 -1.01 -7.17
CA ARG A 77 -3.54 0.08 -8.13
C ARG A 77 -2.40 0.13 -9.16
N LEU A 78 -1.16 0.01 -8.69
CA LEU A 78 0.00 -0.03 -9.56
C LEU A 78 -0.02 -1.26 -10.49
N TRP A 79 -0.45 -2.42 -9.99
CA TRP A 79 -0.59 -3.61 -10.82
C TRP A 79 -1.70 -3.44 -11.86
N GLU A 80 -2.82 -2.81 -11.51
CA GLU A 80 -3.90 -2.50 -12.45
C GLU A 80 -3.39 -1.65 -13.62
N GLU A 81 -2.69 -0.54 -13.33
CA GLU A 81 -2.08 0.34 -14.35
C GLU A 81 -1.06 -0.42 -15.24
N LEU A 82 -0.19 -1.23 -14.64
CA LEU A 82 0.77 -2.04 -15.38
C LEU A 82 0.10 -3.11 -16.25
N TYR A 83 -1.02 -3.68 -15.78
CA TYR A 83 -1.79 -4.66 -16.53
C TYR A 83 -2.48 -4.02 -17.73
N GLU A 84 -3.02 -2.82 -17.59
CA GLU A 84 -3.58 -2.04 -18.71
C GLU A 84 -2.53 -1.68 -19.75
N LEU A 85 -1.35 -1.25 -19.30
CA LEU A 85 -0.25 -0.86 -20.21
C LEU A 85 0.39 -2.04 -20.94
N ALA A 86 0.51 -3.19 -20.29
CA ALA A 86 1.20 -4.35 -20.84
C ALA A 86 0.55 -5.68 -20.38
N PRO A 87 -0.64 -6.03 -20.90
CA PRO A 87 -1.42 -7.20 -20.46
C PRO A 87 -0.64 -8.52 -20.55
N ALA A 88 0.14 -8.69 -21.60
CA ALA A 88 0.93 -9.90 -21.80
C ALA A 88 2.02 -10.10 -20.73
N LEU A 89 2.52 -9.03 -20.14
CA LEU A 89 3.54 -9.09 -19.08
C LEU A 89 2.93 -9.21 -17.70
N PHE A 90 1.84 -8.50 -17.42
CA PHE A 90 1.29 -8.35 -16.06
C PHE A 90 -0.07 -9.05 -15.86
N SER A 91 -0.41 -10.02 -16.72
CA SER A 91 -1.64 -10.81 -16.57
C SER A 91 -1.71 -11.52 -15.20
N PRO A 92 -2.92 -11.79 -14.68
CA PRO A 92 -3.11 -12.55 -13.44
C PRO A 92 -2.44 -13.93 -13.45
N GLU A 93 -2.30 -14.56 -14.61
CA GLU A 93 -1.61 -15.85 -14.78
C GLU A 93 -0.13 -15.78 -14.33
N THR A 94 0.53 -14.64 -14.56
CA THR A 94 1.97 -14.49 -14.31
C THR A 94 2.28 -13.54 -13.17
N THR A 95 1.33 -12.70 -12.76
CA THR A 95 1.51 -11.65 -11.76
C THR A 95 0.44 -11.79 -10.67
N GLY A 96 0.69 -11.23 -9.50
CA GLY A 96 -0.23 -11.27 -8.37
C GLY A 96 0.35 -12.00 -7.16
N PRO A 97 -0.35 -12.02 -6.02
CA PRO A 97 0.13 -12.64 -4.80
C PRO A 97 0.37 -14.15 -4.98
N TYR A 98 1.34 -14.68 -4.28
CA TYR A 98 1.75 -16.08 -4.43
C TYR A 98 0.61 -17.10 -4.24
N CYS A 99 -0.39 -16.77 -3.41
CA CYS A 99 -1.54 -17.66 -3.19
C CYS A 99 -2.39 -17.87 -4.45
N MET A 100 -2.43 -16.95 -5.39
CA MET A 100 -3.10 -17.12 -6.68
C MET A 100 -2.44 -18.23 -7.53
N LYS A 101 -1.17 -18.50 -7.28
CA LYS A 101 -0.40 -19.56 -7.96
C LYS A 101 -0.39 -20.87 -7.16
N GLY A 102 -1.35 -21.04 -6.25
CA GLY A 102 -1.47 -22.24 -5.41
C GLY A 102 -0.38 -22.40 -4.33
N LYS A 103 0.47 -21.37 -4.13
CA LYS A 103 1.61 -21.46 -3.22
C LYS A 103 1.64 -20.29 -2.24
N CYS A 104 1.10 -20.50 -1.04
CA CYS A 104 1.27 -19.54 0.04
C CYS A 104 2.66 -19.69 0.67
N LEU A 105 3.45 -18.62 0.72
CA LEU A 105 4.79 -18.60 1.30
C LEU A 105 4.79 -18.27 2.80
N GLU A 106 3.65 -17.89 3.37
CA GLU A 106 3.53 -17.44 4.77
C GLU A 106 3.46 -18.61 5.78
N GLY A 107 3.39 -19.85 5.32
CA GLY A 107 3.36 -21.03 6.19
C GLY A 107 2.29 -20.93 7.28
N LYS A 108 2.70 -20.99 8.56
CA LYS A 108 1.81 -20.88 9.73
C LYS A 108 1.15 -19.51 9.85
N MET A 109 1.67 -18.47 9.19
CA MET A 109 1.14 -17.11 9.20
C MET A 109 0.20 -16.83 8.03
N ALA A 110 -0.18 -17.85 7.27
CA ALA A 110 -1.12 -17.70 6.16
C ALA A 110 -2.43 -17.06 6.60
N CYS A 111 -3.00 -16.20 5.73
CA CYS A 111 -4.26 -15.50 6.02
C CYS A 111 -5.50 -16.42 5.99
N GLY A 112 -5.37 -17.65 5.51
CA GLY A 112 -6.45 -18.63 5.40
C GLY A 112 -7.45 -18.37 4.25
N THR A 113 -7.28 -17.27 3.51
CA THR A 113 -8.18 -16.86 2.42
C THR A 113 -7.41 -16.62 1.14
N PRO A 114 -6.94 -17.67 0.45
CA PRO A 114 -6.24 -17.52 -0.81
C PRO A 114 -7.14 -16.87 -1.86
N LEU A 115 -6.53 -16.10 -2.76
CA LEU A 115 -7.21 -15.52 -3.91
C LEU A 115 -7.31 -16.56 -5.03
N ALA A 116 -8.41 -16.53 -5.78
CA ALA A 116 -8.55 -17.32 -6.99
C ALA A 116 -7.56 -16.85 -8.06
N SER A 117 -7.10 -17.76 -8.90
CA SER A 117 -6.02 -17.52 -9.87
C SER A 117 -6.43 -16.67 -11.07
N ASP A 118 -7.72 -16.48 -11.28
CA ASP A 118 -8.33 -15.75 -12.41
C ASP A 118 -8.72 -14.32 -12.08
N LEU A 119 -8.63 -13.91 -10.80
CA LEU A 119 -8.98 -12.57 -10.37
C LEU A 119 -8.01 -11.51 -10.94
N THR A 120 -8.57 -10.51 -11.60
CA THR A 120 -7.81 -9.34 -12.03
C THR A 120 -7.48 -8.43 -10.84
N PRO A 121 -6.50 -7.51 -10.96
CA PRO A 121 -6.25 -6.51 -9.92
C PRO A 121 -7.49 -5.65 -9.62
N HIS A 122 -8.30 -5.36 -10.64
CA HIS A 122 -9.56 -4.64 -10.50
C HIS A 122 -10.57 -5.38 -9.64
N ASP A 123 -10.81 -6.66 -9.92
CA ASP A 123 -11.72 -7.49 -9.11
C ASP A 123 -11.32 -7.56 -7.64
N ILE A 124 -10.00 -7.58 -7.38
CA ILE A 124 -9.47 -7.59 -6.02
C ILE A 124 -9.68 -6.24 -5.34
N LEU A 125 -9.49 -5.13 -6.07
CA LEU A 125 -9.73 -3.78 -5.57
C LEU A 125 -11.20 -3.56 -5.21
N GLU A 126 -12.12 -3.87 -6.12
CA GLU A 126 -13.57 -3.76 -5.87
C GLU A 126 -14.01 -4.57 -4.64
N ARG A 127 -13.51 -5.79 -4.52
CA ARG A 127 -13.87 -6.69 -3.42
C ARG A 127 -13.31 -6.24 -2.08
N ASP A 128 -12.04 -5.86 -2.03
CA ASP A 128 -11.31 -5.63 -0.77
C ASP A 128 -11.27 -4.14 -0.37
N PHE A 129 -11.51 -3.22 -1.31
CA PHE A 129 -11.46 -1.77 -1.12
C PHE A 129 -12.62 -1.01 -1.80
N PRO A 130 -13.88 -1.44 -1.65
CA PRO A 130 -15.02 -0.85 -2.37
C PRO A 130 -15.14 0.66 -2.14
N LEU A 131 -14.99 1.13 -0.89
CA LEU A 131 -15.09 2.56 -0.57
C LEU A 131 -13.99 3.43 -1.24
N CYS A 132 -12.84 2.84 -1.57
CA CYS A 132 -11.78 3.57 -2.27
C CYS A 132 -12.03 3.63 -3.79
N MET A 133 -12.86 2.75 -4.32
CA MET A 133 -13.25 2.74 -5.73
C MET A 133 -14.36 3.74 -6.02
N GLU A 134 -15.33 3.89 -5.11
CA GLU A 134 -16.46 4.84 -5.23
C GLU A 134 -16.01 6.31 -5.33
N VAL A 135 -14.91 6.68 -4.67
CA VAL A 135 -14.39 8.07 -4.67
C VAL A 135 -13.80 8.49 -6.02
N ARG A 136 -13.49 7.54 -6.91
CA ARG A 136 -12.87 7.81 -8.22
C ARG A 136 -13.86 8.28 -9.29
N ASP A 137 -15.11 7.91 -9.16
CA ASP A 137 -16.14 8.23 -10.17
C ASP A 137 -16.67 9.67 -10.03
N GLU A 138 -16.17 10.44 -9.03
CA GLU A 138 -16.56 11.83 -8.75
C GLU A 138 -15.50 12.89 -9.17
N ASP A 139 -14.30 12.49 -9.65
CA ASP A 139 -13.23 13.38 -10.14
C ASP A 139 -13.13 13.34 -11.68
#